data_37324c5db55130a57e514d15328712c1
#
_entry.id   37324c5db55130a57e514d15328712c1
#
_cell.length_a   1.000
_cell.length_b   1.000
_cell.length_c   1.000
_cell.angle_alpha   90.00
_cell.angle_beta   90.00
_cell.angle_gamma   90.00
#
_symmetry.space_group_name_H-M   'P 1'
#
loop_
_entity.id
_entity.type
_entity.pdbx_description
1 polymer ?
#
loop_
_entity_poly.entity_id
_entity_poly.type
_entity_poly.pdbx_seq_one_letter_code
_entity_poly.pdbx_strand_id
1 'polypeptide(L)'
;MLENAEIAAVVPVSDIDKACDFYGEKLGLKLDVRRDDLPQNQEAEFRAGDGTLVVYESVGAGKSRATVAGFRVADIDATVAELRSRGVAFEDYDMPDLKTENGIVTIGDLRAAWARDPDGNIIAIESRTG
;
A
#
# COMPACT_ATOMS: atom_id res chain seq x y z
N MET A 1 15.53 16.26 -16.22
CA MET A 1 14.25 16.01 -16.90
C MET A 1 13.22 15.42 -15.98
N LEU A 2 13.50 14.23 -15.44
CA LEU A 2 12.51 13.58 -14.55
C LEU A 2 12.53 14.11 -13.11
N GLU A 3 13.54 14.83 -12.71
CA GLU A 3 13.62 15.40 -11.36
C GLU A 3 12.48 16.38 -11.03
N ASN A 4 11.81 16.89 -12.06
CA ASN A 4 10.65 17.77 -11.89
C ASN A 4 9.32 17.05 -12.19
N ALA A 5 9.38 15.76 -12.48
CA ALA A 5 8.20 14.98 -12.77
C ALA A 5 7.51 14.52 -11.49
N GLU A 6 6.21 14.33 -11.57
CA GLU A 6 5.45 13.69 -10.52
C GLU A 6 5.64 12.18 -10.61
N ILE A 7 5.91 11.51 -9.48
CA ILE A 7 6.02 10.06 -9.47
C ILE A 7 4.77 9.46 -8.85
N ALA A 8 4.30 8.36 -9.40
CA ALA A 8 3.16 7.62 -8.87
C ALA A 8 3.55 6.15 -8.64
N ALA A 9 3.02 5.57 -7.57
CA ALA A 9 3.04 4.12 -7.41
C ALA A 9 1.92 3.54 -8.28
N VAL A 10 2.20 2.47 -9.03
CA VAL A 10 1.23 1.87 -9.94
C VAL A 10 1.07 0.40 -9.57
N VAL A 11 -0.14 0.01 -9.18
CA VAL A 11 -0.41 -1.30 -8.58
C VAL A 11 -1.41 -2.07 -9.45
N PRO A 12 -1.03 -3.28 -9.94
CA PRO A 12 -1.96 -4.13 -10.69
C PRO A 12 -2.96 -4.80 -9.74
N VAL A 13 -4.23 -4.74 -10.09
CA VAL A 13 -5.33 -5.35 -9.33
C VAL A 13 -6.21 -6.18 -10.24
N SER A 14 -6.95 -7.12 -9.68
CA SER A 14 -7.85 -7.97 -10.48
C SER A 14 -9.28 -7.41 -10.55
N ASP A 15 -9.68 -6.61 -9.57
CA ASP A 15 -11.05 -6.10 -9.44
C ASP A 15 -10.99 -4.67 -8.92
N ILE A 16 -11.38 -3.72 -9.76
CA ILE A 16 -11.28 -2.29 -9.42
C ILE A 16 -12.18 -1.92 -8.23
N ASP A 17 -13.33 -2.55 -8.08
CA ASP A 17 -14.22 -2.25 -6.96
C ASP A 17 -13.61 -2.69 -5.63
N LYS A 18 -13.05 -3.90 -5.60
CA LYS A 18 -12.36 -4.39 -4.39
C LYS A 18 -11.13 -3.55 -4.07
N ALA A 19 -10.40 -3.11 -5.09
CA ALA A 19 -9.24 -2.23 -4.90
C ALA A 19 -9.66 -0.89 -4.31
N CYS A 20 -10.74 -0.29 -4.81
CA CYS A 20 -11.25 0.97 -4.28
C CYS A 20 -11.71 0.83 -2.83
N ASP A 21 -12.34 -0.29 -2.47
CA ASP A 21 -12.73 -0.55 -1.08
C ASP A 21 -11.48 -0.65 -0.19
N PHE A 22 -10.46 -1.35 -0.64
CA PHE A 22 -9.25 -1.52 0.15
C PHE A 22 -8.46 -0.22 0.28
N TYR A 23 -8.09 0.39 -0.84
CA TYR A 23 -7.23 1.58 -0.83
C TYR A 23 -7.98 2.82 -0.35
N GLY A 24 -9.23 2.97 -0.72
CA GLY A 24 -10.06 4.11 -0.32
C GLY A 24 -10.62 3.98 1.09
N GLU A 25 -11.34 2.89 1.37
CA GLU A 25 -12.04 2.72 2.64
C GLU A 25 -11.12 2.23 3.76
N LYS A 26 -10.35 1.17 3.52
CA LYS A 26 -9.51 0.58 4.56
C LYS A 26 -8.24 1.34 4.79
N LEU A 27 -7.49 1.67 3.73
CA LEU A 27 -6.26 2.46 3.88
C LEU A 27 -6.53 3.96 4.06
N GLY A 28 -7.72 4.42 3.74
CA GLY A 28 -8.10 5.81 3.95
C GLY A 28 -7.51 6.78 2.94
N LEU A 29 -7.11 6.31 1.75
CA LEU A 29 -6.62 7.19 0.70
C LEU A 29 -7.80 7.92 0.03
N LYS A 30 -7.54 9.14 -0.43
CA LYS A 30 -8.57 9.92 -1.09
C LYS A 30 -8.66 9.54 -2.56
N LEU A 31 -9.83 9.07 -3.00
CA LEU A 31 -10.07 8.80 -4.41
C LEU A 31 -10.16 10.14 -5.18
N ASP A 32 -9.28 10.30 -6.16
CA ASP A 32 -9.24 11.50 -7.01
C ASP A 32 -9.95 11.28 -8.33
N VAL A 33 -9.64 10.17 -9.00
CA VAL A 33 -10.13 9.88 -10.34
C VAL A 33 -10.44 8.40 -10.44
N ARG A 34 -11.57 8.06 -11.06
CA ARG A 34 -11.88 6.69 -11.44
C ARG A 34 -12.25 6.66 -12.92
N ARG A 35 -11.65 5.73 -13.67
CA ARG A 35 -11.88 5.57 -15.09
C ARG A 35 -12.44 4.18 -15.36
N ASP A 36 -13.76 4.10 -15.54
CA ASP A 36 -14.49 2.86 -15.81
C ASP A 36 -14.80 2.67 -17.29
N ASP A 37 -14.49 3.67 -18.12
CA ASP A 37 -14.85 3.72 -19.53
C ASP A 37 -13.69 3.40 -20.46
N LEU A 38 -12.57 2.93 -19.90
CA LEU A 38 -11.42 2.54 -20.72
C LEU A 38 -11.71 1.23 -21.46
N PRO A 39 -11.25 1.10 -22.71
CA PRO A 39 -11.60 -0.08 -23.52
C PRO A 39 -11.06 -1.39 -22.95
N GLN A 40 -9.97 -1.38 -22.20
CA GLN A 40 -9.31 -2.58 -21.73
C GLN A 40 -9.16 -2.65 -20.23
N ASN A 41 -8.61 -1.60 -19.60
CA ASN A 41 -8.24 -1.63 -18.18
C ASN A 41 -8.93 -0.49 -17.45
N GLN A 42 -9.73 -0.83 -16.47
CA GLN A 42 -10.27 0.16 -15.55
C GLN A 42 -9.18 0.56 -14.56
N GLU A 43 -9.20 1.82 -14.13
CA GLU A 43 -8.21 2.31 -13.18
C GLU A 43 -8.80 3.32 -12.21
N ALA A 44 -8.10 3.54 -11.10
CA ALA A 44 -8.43 4.57 -10.12
C ALA A 44 -7.14 5.19 -9.60
N GLU A 45 -7.20 6.49 -9.32
CA GLU A 45 -6.09 7.23 -8.76
C GLU A 45 -6.45 7.74 -7.38
N PHE A 46 -5.55 7.53 -6.43
CA PHE A 46 -5.72 7.93 -5.04
C PHE A 46 -4.60 8.88 -4.64
N ARG A 47 -4.91 9.76 -3.71
CA ARG A 47 -3.90 10.65 -3.13
C ARG A 47 -3.50 10.20 -1.74
N ALA A 48 -2.18 10.26 -1.48
CA ALA A 48 -1.59 10.02 -0.18
C ALA A 48 -0.54 11.11 0.05
N GLY A 49 -0.86 12.09 0.90
CA GLY A 49 0.00 13.28 1.02
C GLY A 49 0.15 13.96 -0.33
N ASP A 50 1.39 14.19 -0.75
CA ASP A 50 1.70 14.77 -2.06
C ASP A 50 1.89 13.70 -3.15
N GLY A 51 1.75 12.43 -2.79
CA GLY A 51 1.94 11.33 -3.71
C GLY A 51 0.66 10.84 -4.33
N THR A 52 0.80 10.03 -5.38
CA THR A 52 -0.32 9.42 -6.10
C THR A 52 -0.10 7.91 -6.14
N LEU A 53 -1.17 7.17 -5.90
CA LEU A 53 -1.20 5.72 -6.08
C LEU A 53 -2.26 5.42 -7.12
N VAL A 54 -1.86 4.70 -8.17
CA VAL A 54 -2.77 4.29 -9.25
C VAL A 54 -2.98 2.79 -9.15
N VAL A 55 -4.23 2.36 -9.12
CA VAL A 55 -4.58 0.94 -9.27
C VAL A 55 -5.19 0.74 -10.65
N TYR A 56 -4.86 -0.36 -11.31
CA TYR A 56 -5.39 -0.66 -12.63
C TYR A 56 -5.59 -2.16 -12.79
N GLU A 57 -6.63 -2.53 -13.52
CA GLU A 57 -6.93 -3.95 -13.75
C GLU A 57 -5.88 -4.58 -14.66
N SER A 58 -5.30 -5.69 -14.21
CA SER A 58 -4.23 -6.38 -14.93
C SER A 58 -4.19 -7.86 -14.52
N VAL A 59 -3.84 -8.70 -15.49
CA VAL A 59 -3.59 -10.12 -15.23
C VAL A 59 -2.34 -10.35 -14.38
N GLY A 60 -1.51 -9.31 -14.19
CA GLY A 60 -0.33 -9.37 -13.35
C GLY A 60 -0.59 -9.15 -11.86
N ALA A 61 -1.85 -8.95 -11.46
CA ALA A 61 -2.21 -8.66 -10.08
C ALA A 61 -1.73 -9.75 -9.12
N GLY A 62 -1.11 -9.34 -8.01
CA GLY A 62 -0.71 -10.25 -6.93
C GLY A 62 0.45 -11.19 -7.25
N LYS A 63 1.10 -11.03 -8.38
CA LYS A 63 2.19 -11.94 -8.81
C LYS A 63 3.56 -11.54 -8.30
N SER A 64 3.74 -10.31 -7.87
CA SER A 64 4.99 -9.86 -7.30
C SER A 64 5.15 -10.37 -5.86
N ARG A 65 6.37 -10.79 -5.52
CA ARG A 65 6.73 -11.15 -4.14
C ARG A 65 7.42 -10.00 -3.42
N ALA A 66 7.53 -8.86 -4.07
CA ALA A 66 8.16 -7.67 -3.52
C ALA A 66 7.12 -6.63 -3.13
N THR A 67 7.53 -5.68 -2.29
CA THR A 67 6.70 -4.51 -1.97
C THR A 67 6.42 -3.72 -3.23
N VAL A 68 5.15 -3.42 -3.50
CA VAL A 68 4.74 -2.66 -4.68
C VAL A 68 4.49 -1.19 -4.37
N ALA A 69 4.18 -0.86 -3.13
CA ALA A 69 3.99 0.52 -2.69
C ALA A 69 4.34 0.64 -1.23
N GLY A 70 4.84 1.79 -0.83
CA GLY A 70 5.19 2.07 0.56
C GLY A 70 4.66 3.41 1.00
N PHE A 71 4.19 3.46 2.24
CA PHE A 71 3.66 4.66 2.86
C PHE A 71 4.54 5.03 4.05
N ARG A 72 5.06 6.24 4.06
CA ARG A 72 5.84 6.75 5.18
C ARG A 72 4.93 7.54 6.09
N VAL A 73 4.88 7.15 7.37
CA VAL A 73 3.97 7.73 8.35
C VAL A 73 4.75 8.25 9.54
N ALA A 74 4.15 9.18 10.29
CA ALA A 74 4.79 9.76 11.48
C ALA A 74 4.72 8.79 12.67
N ASP A 75 3.61 8.09 12.86
CA ASP A 75 3.37 7.19 13.99
C ASP A 75 2.90 5.83 13.48
N ILE A 76 3.83 4.89 13.33
CA ILE A 76 3.52 3.57 12.79
C ILE A 76 2.66 2.74 13.74
N ASP A 77 2.85 2.88 15.05
CA ASP A 77 2.05 2.11 16.01
C ASP A 77 0.57 2.49 15.90
N ALA A 78 0.28 3.78 15.87
CA ALA A 78 -1.10 4.26 15.72
C ALA A 78 -1.68 3.90 14.35
N THR A 79 -0.88 4.00 13.28
CA THR A 79 -1.32 3.68 11.93
C THR A 79 -1.67 2.20 11.80
N VAL A 80 -0.79 1.32 12.26
CA VAL A 80 -1.03 -0.13 12.21
C VAL A 80 -2.26 -0.52 13.02
N ALA A 81 -2.42 0.06 14.22
CA ALA A 81 -3.60 -0.20 15.06
C ALA A 81 -4.89 0.23 14.37
N GLU A 82 -4.90 1.41 13.75
CA GLU A 82 -6.07 1.92 13.03
C GLU A 82 -6.41 1.05 11.82
N LEU A 83 -5.40 0.67 11.04
CA LEU A 83 -5.61 -0.18 9.86
C LEU A 83 -6.13 -1.57 10.26
N ARG A 84 -5.62 -2.14 11.36
CA ARG A 84 -6.15 -3.40 11.88
C ARG A 84 -7.61 -3.28 12.28
N SER A 85 -8.00 -2.17 12.87
CA SER A 85 -9.40 -1.93 13.24
C SER A 85 -10.33 -1.89 12.02
N ARG A 86 -9.77 -1.57 10.86
CA ARG A 86 -10.50 -1.55 9.59
C ARG A 86 -10.40 -2.88 8.81
N GLY A 87 -9.80 -3.91 9.42
CA GLY A 87 -9.73 -5.24 8.85
C GLY A 87 -8.50 -5.49 7.97
N VAL A 88 -7.49 -4.63 8.02
CA VAL A 88 -6.23 -4.85 7.31
C VAL A 88 -5.39 -5.85 8.10
N ALA A 89 -4.94 -6.92 7.44
CA ALA A 89 -4.07 -7.93 8.05
C ALA A 89 -2.61 -7.60 7.77
N PHE A 90 -1.78 -7.71 8.80
CA PHE A 90 -0.34 -7.47 8.69
C PHE A 90 0.41 -8.80 8.77
N GLU A 91 1.49 -8.90 8.00
CA GLU A 91 2.35 -10.08 7.99
C GLU A 91 3.18 -10.12 9.28
N ASP A 92 3.41 -11.33 9.78
CA ASP A 92 4.35 -11.57 10.88
C ASP A 92 5.50 -12.40 10.36
N TYR A 93 6.71 -11.99 10.73
CA TYR A 93 7.94 -12.68 10.36
C TYR A 93 8.71 -13.07 11.62
N ASP A 94 9.24 -14.30 11.64
CA ASP A 94 10.08 -14.80 12.72
C ASP A 94 11.27 -15.52 12.08
N MET A 95 12.21 -14.72 11.57
CA MET A 95 13.43 -15.17 10.92
C MET A 95 14.65 -14.58 11.62
N PRO A 96 15.83 -15.19 11.50
CA PRO A 96 17.00 -14.67 12.20
C PRO A 96 17.32 -13.20 11.95
N ASP A 97 17.07 -12.72 10.73
CA ASP A 97 17.38 -11.34 10.33
C ASP A 97 16.15 -10.45 10.23
N LEU A 98 14.94 -11.01 10.47
CA LEU A 98 13.69 -10.26 10.33
C LEU A 98 12.65 -10.83 11.29
N LYS A 99 12.44 -10.13 12.40
CA LYS A 99 11.45 -10.53 13.39
C LYS A 99 10.50 -9.38 13.68
N THR A 100 9.20 -9.61 13.48
CA THR A 100 8.17 -8.62 13.79
C THR A 100 7.61 -8.83 15.19
N GLU A 101 7.23 -7.72 15.84
CA GLU A 101 6.43 -7.73 17.04
C GLU A 101 5.16 -6.93 16.74
N ASN A 102 4.00 -7.56 16.86
CA ASN A 102 2.72 -6.98 16.44
C ASN A 102 2.73 -6.52 14.99
N GLY A 103 3.41 -7.29 14.12
CA GLY A 103 3.53 -6.96 12.70
C GLY A 103 4.58 -5.92 12.37
N ILE A 104 5.32 -5.39 13.36
CA ILE A 104 6.29 -4.31 13.15
C ILE A 104 7.69 -4.82 13.40
N VAL A 105 8.59 -4.58 12.43
CA VAL A 105 10.02 -4.81 12.59
C VAL A 105 10.71 -3.49 12.95
N THR A 106 11.72 -3.56 13.81
CA THR A 106 12.55 -2.41 14.15
C THR A 106 14.00 -2.72 13.77
N ILE A 107 14.57 -1.91 12.88
CA ILE A 107 15.95 -2.04 12.41
C ILE A 107 16.58 -0.65 12.50
N GLY A 108 17.33 -0.40 13.58
CA GLY A 108 17.91 0.92 13.82
C GLY A 108 16.81 1.98 13.96
N ASP A 109 16.84 3.00 13.11
CA ASP A 109 15.85 4.07 13.10
C ASP A 109 14.62 3.76 12.22
N LEU A 110 14.64 2.63 11.52
CA LEU A 110 13.55 2.21 10.65
C LEU A 110 12.60 1.28 11.40
N ARG A 111 11.32 1.56 11.32
CA ARG A 111 10.26 0.66 11.75
C ARG A 111 9.33 0.44 10.56
N ALA A 112 8.96 -0.80 10.31
CA ALA A 112 8.17 -1.15 9.13
C ALA A 112 7.20 -2.28 9.43
N ALA A 113 6.09 -2.27 8.69
CA ALA A 113 5.08 -3.32 8.71
C ALA A 113 4.62 -3.58 7.28
N TRP A 114 4.18 -4.80 7.00
CA TRP A 114 3.73 -5.19 5.67
C TRP A 114 2.33 -5.76 5.73
N ALA A 115 1.48 -5.27 4.83
CA ALA A 115 0.11 -5.74 4.66
C ALA A 115 -0.08 -6.24 3.24
N ARG A 116 -1.15 -6.98 3.00
CA ARG A 116 -1.52 -7.43 1.67
C ARG A 116 -2.84 -6.82 1.26
N ASP A 117 -2.92 -6.40 -0.01
CA ASP A 117 -4.17 -5.98 -0.59
C ASP A 117 -5.02 -7.22 -0.99
N PRO A 118 -6.25 -7.04 -1.52
CA PRO A 118 -7.10 -8.18 -1.89
C PRO A 118 -6.49 -9.17 -2.88
N ASP A 119 -5.54 -8.72 -3.71
CA ASP A 119 -4.85 -9.57 -4.68
C ASP A 119 -3.58 -10.21 -4.11
N GLY A 120 -3.18 -9.84 -2.91
CA GLY A 120 -1.93 -10.29 -2.30
C GLY A 120 -0.74 -9.41 -2.63
N ASN A 121 -0.95 -8.24 -3.23
CA ASN A 121 0.13 -7.24 -3.41
C ASN A 121 0.62 -6.80 -2.04
N ILE A 122 1.93 -6.67 -1.89
CA ILE A 122 2.56 -6.33 -0.61
C ILE A 122 2.70 -4.81 -0.50
N ILE A 123 2.13 -4.26 0.56
CA ILE A 123 2.16 -2.84 0.88
C ILE A 123 2.98 -2.64 2.15
N ALA A 124 3.93 -1.72 2.13
CA ALA A 124 4.73 -1.38 3.31
C ALA A 124 4.22 -0.11 3.97
N ILE A 125 4.20 -0.13 5.30
CA ILE A 125 4.01 1.07 6.12
C ILE A 125 5.32 1.24 6.89
N GLU A 126 5.91 2.43 6.85
CA GLU A 126 7.18 2.65 7.53
C GLU A 126 7.24 3.99 8.23
N SER A 127 8.08 4.06 9.25
CA SER A 127 8.46 5.31 9.90
C SER A 127 9.96 5.30 10.17
N ARG A 128 10.55 6.48 10.16
CA ARG A 128 11.96 6.66 10.52
C ARG A 128 12.06 7.73 11.59
N THR A 129 12.88 7.46 12.61
CA THR A 129 13.18 8.42 13.67
C THR A 129 14.47 9.15 13.31
N GLY A 130 14.43 10.45 13.35
CA GLY A 130 15.60 11.30 13.10
C GLY A 130 15.60 11.97 11.75
#